data_5fcf8f5b7fb922438f3111ce4d0b2a01
#
_entry.id   5fcf8f5b7fb922438f3111ce4d0b2a01
#
_cell.length_a   1.000
_cell.length_b   1.000
_cell.length_c   1.000
_cell.angle_alpha   90.00
_cell.angle_beta   90.00
_cell.angle_gamma   90.00
#
_symmetry.space_group_name_H-M   'P 1'
#
loop_
_entity.id
_entity.type
_entity.pdbx_description
1 polymer ?
#
loop_
_entity_poly.entity_id
_entity_poly.type
_entity_poly.pdbx_seq_one_letter_code
_entity_poly.pdbx_strand_id
1 'polypeptide(L)'
;MRCGSLFDPVIRGEAEFLEVLETFELPGDGTVRENALGPRIERIVSEGHASPEGFWYDQDEPEWVALLQGAAELEFEDGRRHPMGAGDWLAIPAHERHRVAYTSSDPPCVWLAVFGAGSPETAGIDLLEEEMS
;
A
#
# COMPACT_ATOMS: atom_id res chain seq x y z
N MET A 1 -17.84 -3.93 17.19
CA MET A 1 -17.35 -2.79 16.38
C MET A 1 -15.97 -2.39 16.89
N ARG A 2 -15.03 -2.15 15.99
CA ARG A 2 -13.72 -1.62 16.31
C ARG A 2 -13.58 -0.23 15.67
N CYS A 3 -12.84 0.64 16.33
CA CYS A 3 -12.61 1.97 15.78
C CYS A 3 -11.25 2.51 16.27
N GLY A 4 -10.78 3.54 15.63
CA GLY A 4 -9.51 4.17 15.97
C GLY A 4 -9.27 5.39 15.10
N SER A 5 -8.09 5.96 15.22
CA SER A 5 -7.69 7.08 14.39
C SER A 5 -6.46 6.71 13.56
N LEU A 6 -6.48 7.08 12.28
CA LEU A 6 -5.34 6.87 11.40
C LEU A 6 -4.14 7.74 11.79
N PHE A 7 -4.35 8.72 12.65
CA PHE A 7 -3.31 9.61 13.13
C PHE A 7 -2.91 9.35 14.59
N ASP A 8 -3.34 8.20 15.16
CA ASP A 8 -2.89 7.84 16.51
C ASP A 8 -1.37 7.77 16.57
N PRO A 9 -0.75 8.30 17.64
CA PRO A 9 0.70 8.24 17.79
C PRO A 9 1.22 6.80 17.78
N VAL A 10 2.39 6.61 17.20
CA VAL A 10 3.06 5.31 17.14
C VAL A 10 4.41 5.40 17.85
N ILE A 11 4.91 4.26 18.30
CA ILE A 11 6.24 4.17 18.89
C ILE A 11 7.25 4.34 17.75
N ARG A 12 8.10 5.36 17.86
CA ARG A 12 9.12 5.62 16.86
C ARG A 12 10.25 4.61 17.00
N GLY A 13 10.76 4.15 15.86
CA GLY A 13 11.85 3.19 15.82
C GLY A 13 12.64 3.32 14.53
N GLU A 14 13.68 2.50 14.38
CA GLU A 14 14.52 2.48 13.19
C GLU A 14 13.76 1.98 11.96
N ALA A 15 12.78 1.11 12.16
CA ALA A 15 11.94 0.62 11.08
C ALA A 15 10.64 1.41 11.02
N GLU A 16 10.05 1.50 9.83
CA GLU A 16 8.74 2.08 9.71
C GLU A 16 7.70 1.22 10.45
N PHE A 17 6.66 1.88 10.94
CA PHE A 17 5.58 1.23 11.66
C PHE A 17 4.54 0.71 10.67
N LEU A 18 4.13 -0.54 10.85
CA LEU A 18 3.09 -1.14 10.03
C LEU A 18 2.07 -1.83 10.92
N GLU A 19 0.80 -1.55 10.68
CA GLU A 19 -0.31 -2.10 11.46
C GLU A 19 -1.41 -2.58 10.52
N VAL A 20 -1.83 -3.83 10.68
CA VAL A 20 -3.01 -4.33 9.96
C VAL A 20 -4.25 -3.86 10.68
N LEU A 21 -5.05 -3.03 10.03
CA LEU A 21 -6.26 -2.47 10.59
C LEU A 21 -7.45 -3.41 10.46
N GLU A 22 -7.54 -4.11 9.35
CA GLU A 22 -8.66 -4.99 9.05
C GLU A 22 -8.25 -6.05 8.05
N THR A 23 -8.85 -7.23 8.21
CA THR A 23 -8.71 -8.32 7.24
C THR A 23 -10.10 -8.75 6.79
N PHE A 24 -10.20 -9.23 5.57
CA PHE A 24 -11.44 -9.68 4.99
C PHE A 24 -11.28 -11.12 4.54
N GLU A 25 -12.30 -11.94 4.84
CA GLU A 25 -12.34 -13.30 4.35
C GLU A 25 -12.75 -13.29 2.88
N LEU A 26 -12.04 -14.06 2.07
CA LEU A 26 -12.47 -14.28 0.71
C LEU A 26 -13.68 -15.18 0.73
N PRO A 27 -14.78 -14.82 0.00
CA PRO A 27 -15.82 -15.77 -0.26
C PRO A 27 -15.19 -16.84 -1.18
N GLY A 28 -14.78 -17.94 -0.61
CA GLY A 28 -14.00 -18.88 -1.32
C GLY A 28 -14.44 -20.30 -1.08
N ASP A 29 -13.83 -21.15 -1.83
CA ASP A 29 -13.96 -22.59 -1.81
C ASP A 29 -13.25 -23.23 -0.61
N GLY A 30 -12.80 -22.46 0.36
CA GLY A 30 -12.09 -22.96 1.51
C GLY A 30 -10.63 -23.30 1.27
N THR A 31 -10.09 -23.00 0.09
CA THR A 31 -8.66 -23.19 -0.12
C THR A 31 -7.87 -22.10 0.60
N VAL A 32 -7.21 -22.50 1.66
CA VAL A 32 -6.25 -21.64 2.34
C VAL A 32 -4.94 -21.73 1.57
N ARG A 33 -4.57 -20.68 0.90
CA ARG A 33 -3.23 -20.58 0.32
C ARG A 33 -2.28 -20.27 1.46
N GLU A 34 -1.32 -21.11 1.69
CA GLU A 34 -0.20 -20.81 2.56
C GLU A 34 0.44 -19.50 2.07
N ASN A 35 0.63 -18.55 2.97
CA ASN A 35 1.23 -17.24 2.70
C ASN A 35 0.34 -16.22 1.99
N ALA A 36 -0.92 -16.52 1.72
CA ALA A 36 -1.84 -15.50 1.24
C ALA A 36 -2.43 -14.78 2.44
N LEU A 37 -2.05 -13.52 2.63
CA LEU A 37 -2.57 -12.70 3.71
C LEU A 37 -4.03 -12.27 3.47
N GLY A 38 -4.54 -12.51 2.26
CA GLY A 38 -5.89 -12.12 1.90
C GLY A 38 -6.08 -10.61 1.83
N PRO A 39 -7.29 -10.16 1.50
CA PRO A 39 -7.59 -8.72 1.47
C PRO A 39 -7.42 -8.11 2.85
N ARG A 40 -6.78 -6.96 2.91
CA ARG A 40 -6.53 -6.29 4.18
C ARG A 40 -6.31 -4.80 3.99
N ILE A 41 -6.48 -4.07 5.08
CA ILE A 41 -6.17 -2.65 5.16
C ILE A 41 -5.06 -2.47 6.17
N GLU A 42 -4.02 -1.74 5.80
CA GLU A 42 -2.86 -1.47 6.65
C GLU A 42 -2.64 0.02 6.81
N ARG A 43 -2.19 0.40 8.00
CA ARG A 43 -1.65 1.73 8.25
C ARG A 43 -0.13 1.61 8.34
N ILE A 44 0.57 2.47 7.62
CA ILE A 44 2.03 2.51 7.61
C ILE A 44 2.46 3.91 7.98
N VAL A 45 3.39 4.03 8.90
CA VAL A 45 3.96 5.31 9.29
C VAL A 45 5.45 5.27 8.99
N SER A 46 5.90 6.17 8.13
CA SER A 46 7.30 6.30 7.73
C SER A 46 7.82 7.65 8.19
N GLU A 47 8.96 7.67 8.84
CA GLU A 47 9.60 8.89 9.30
C GLU A 47 11.00 8.97 8.69
N GLY A 48 11.07 9.46 7.46
CA GLY A 48 12.32 9.49 6.71
C GLY A 48 12.79 8.13 6.20
N HIS A 49 12.00 7.09 6.41
CA HIS A 49 12.37 5.75 5.97
C HIS A 49 12.29 5.64 4.45
N ALA A 50 13.21 4.91 3.87
CA ALA A 50 13.23 4.61 2.45
C ALA A 50 13.62 3.15 2.26
N SER A 51 13.21 2.58 1.13
CA SER A 51 13.61 1.22 0.80
C SER A 51 15.13 1.17 0.59
N PRO A 52 15.80 0.11 1.03
CA PRO A 52 17.22 -0.04 0.74
C PRO A 52 17.50 0.00 -0.75
N GLU A 53 18.69 0.48 -1.11
CA GLU A 53 19.11 0.49 -2.51
C GLU A 53 19.11 -0.93 -3.06
N GLY A 54 18.57 -1.10 -4.26
CA GLY A 54 18.48 -2.40 -4.90
C GLY A 54 17.29 -3.25 -4.46
N PHE A 55 16.52 -2.79 -3.50
CA PHE A 55 15.31 -3.48 -3.05
C PHE A 55 14.10 -3.05 -3.88
N TRP A 56 13.32 -4.04 -4.32
CA TRP A 56 12.08 -3.80 -5.05
C TRP A 56 10.96 -4.63 -4.45
N TYR A 57 9.83 -3.97 -4.16
CA TYR A 57 8.61 -4.69 -3.85
C TYR A 57 8.10 -5.37 -5.12
N ASP A 58 7.76 -6.64 -5.01
CA ASP A 58 7.16 -7.43 -6.07
C ASP A 58 6.12 -8.32 -5.40
N GLN A 59 4.87 -7.91 -5.47
CA GLN A 59 3.80 -8.52 -4.70
C GLN A 59 2.83 -9.28 -5.59
N ASP A 60 2.32 -10.39 -5.08
CA ASP A 60 1.36 -11.22 -5.79
C ASP A 60 -0.04 -10.60 -5.82
N GLU A 61 -0.28 -9.59 -5.04
CA GLU A 61 -1.58 -8.94 -4.92
C GLU A 61 -1.52 -7.47 -5.32
N PRO A 62 -2.60 -6.93 -5.89
CA PRO A 62 -2.64 -5.50 -6.16
C PRO A 62 -2.72 -4.70 -4.87
N GLU A 63 -2.20 -3.50 -4.91
CA GLU A 63 -2.18 -2.58 -3.78
C GLU A 63 -2.77 -1.24 -4.19
N TRP A 64 -3.68 -0.72 -3.39
CA TRP A 64 -4.12 0.66 -3.48
C TRP A 64 -3.58 1.40 -2.27
N VAL A 65 -2.82 2.46 -2.49
CA VAL A 65 -2.17 3.18 -1.40
C VAL A 65 -2.47 4.67 -1.50
N ALA A 66 -2.78 5.27 -0.35
CA ALA A 66 -2.99 6.70 -0.23
C ALA A 66 -2.03 7.26 0.80
N LEU A 67 -1.49 8.45 0.50
CA LEU A 67 -0.69 9.19 1.46
C LEU A 67 -1.62 10.19 2.16
N LEU A 68 -1.80 10.03 3.47
CA LEU A 68 -2.69 10.87 4.25
C LEU A 68 -1.99 12.08 4.85
N GLN A 69 -0.68 11.98 5.06
CA GLN A 69 0.14 13.02 5.66
C GLN A 69 1.56 12.86 5.16
N GLY A 70 2.25 13.98 5.00
CA GLY A 70 3.66 13.99 4.62
C GLY A 70 3.86 14.11 3.12
N ALA A 71 5.07 13.83 2.69
CA ALA A 71 5.49 13.83 1.30
C ALA A 71 6.38 12.62 1.05
N ALA A 72 6.22 11.99 -0.10
CA ALA A 72 6.95 10.78 -0.43
C ALA A 72 7.21 10.71 -1.92
N GLU A 73 8.10 9.82 -2.32
CA GLU A 73 8.34 9.51 -3.72
C GLU A 73 8.49 8.01 -3.88
N LEU A 74 7.75 7.44 -4.82
CA LEU A 74 7.91 6.06 -5.23
C LEU A 74 8.74 6.01 -6.52
N GLU A 75 9.52 4.95 -6.66
CA GLU A 75 10.29 4.67 -7.87
C GLU A 75 9.88 3.31 -8.40
N PHE A 76 9.70 3.23 -9.72
CA PHE A 76 9.36 1.99 -10.41
C PHE A 76 10.59 1.47 -11.15
N GLU A 77 10.63 0.17 -11.37
CA GLU A 77 11.80 -0.48 -11.98
C GLU A 77 12.11 0.06 -13.37
N ASP A 78 11.12 0.55 -14.10
CA ASP A 78 11.32 1.14 -15.43
C ASP A 78 11.90 2.56 -15.38
N GLY A 79 12.19 3.08 -14.20
CA GLY A 79 12.77 4.40 -14.00
C GLY A 79 11.77 5.50 -13.73
N ARG A 80 10.47 5.23 -13.84
CA ARG A 80 9.45 6.24 -13.51
C ARG A 80 9.52 6.58 -12.03
N ARG A 81 9.33 7.85 -11.73
CA ARG A 81 9.21 8.34 -10.36
C ARG A 81 7.85 8.97 -10.15
N HIS A 82 7.27 8.70 -9.00
CA HIS A 82 5.95 9.19 -8.68
C HIS A 82 5.98 9.92 -7.34
N PRO A 83 6.06 11.26 -7.35
CA PRO A 83 5.98 12.03 -6.12
C PRO A 83 4.55 12.05 -5.60
N MET A 84 4.39 11.98 -4.28
CA MET A 84 3.10 11.96 -3.63
C MET A 84 3.07 12.98 -2.50
N GLY A 85 1.99 13.72 -2.42
CA GLY A 85 1.67 14.57 -1.30
C GLY A 85 0.42 14.10 -0.60
N ALA A 86 0.07 14.75 0.51
CA ALA A 86 -1.11 14.38 1.29
C ALA A 86 -2.38 14.44 0.42
N GLY A 87 -3.14 13.37 0.44
CA GLY A 87 -4.35 13.20 -0.38
C GLY A 87 -4.13 12.47 -1.68
N ASP A 88 -2.89 12.25 -2.10
CA ASP A 88 -2.61 11.50 -3.32
C ASP A 88 -2.75 10.01 -3.09
N TRP A 89 -3.19 9.30 -4.10
CA TRP A 89 -3.32 7.85 -4.05
C TRP A 89 -2.81 7.23 -5.35
N LEU A 90 -2.48 5.95 -5.27
CA LEU A 90 -1.95 5.21 -6.40
C LEU A 90 -2.42 3.76 -6.33
N ALA A 91 -2.88 3.23 -7.45
CA ALA A 91 -3.21 1.82 -7.59
C ALA A 91 -2.03 1.11 -8.26
N ILE A 92 -1.46 0.15 -7.57
CA ILE A 92 -0.28 -0.58 -8.03
C ILE A 92 -0.71 -2.02 -8.35
N PRO A 93 -0.65 -2.43 -9.63
CA PRO A 93 -0.97 -3.80 -9.99
C PRO A 93 -0.05 -4.82 -9.34
N ALA A 94 -0.50 -6.06 -9.26
CA ALA A 94 0.36 -7.16 -8.84
C ALA A 94 1.61 -7.20 -9.74
N HIS A 95 2.74 -7.50 -9.13
CA HIS A 95 4.05 -7.63 -9.80
C HIS A 95 4.59 -6.36 -10.46
N GLU A 96 3.98 -5.22 -10.21
CA GLU A 96 4.59 -3.94 -10.58
C GLU A 96 5.69 -3.63 -9.58
N ARG A 97 6.93 -3.78 -10.01
CA ARG A 97 8.09 -3.62 -9.11
C ARG A 97 8.31 -2.15 -8.79
N HIS A 98 8.32 -1.85 -7.51
CA HIS A 98 8.43 -0.49 -7.02
C HIS A 98 9.17 -0.45 -5.68
N ARG A 99 9.59 0.74 -5.29
CA ARG A 99 10.24 0.98 -4.00
C ARG A 99 9.88 2.38 -3.49
N VAL A 100 10.03 2.57 -2.21
CA VAL A 100 9.86 3.89 -1.60
C VAL A 100 11.22 4.59 -1.63
N ALA A 101 11.36 5.56 -2.50
CA ALA A 101 12.62 6.26 -2.67
C ALA A 101 12.84 7.36 -1.62
N TYR A 102 11.75 7.92 -1.11
CA TYR A 102 11.82 9.02 -0.15
C TYR A 102 10.55 9.10 0.67
N THR A 103 10.70 9.41 1.96
CA THR A 103 9.59 9.82 2.83
C THR A 103 10.03 10.99 3.70
N SER A 104 9.10 11.90 3.98
CA SER A 104 9.36 13.01 4.88
C SER A 104 9.42 12.54 6.33
N SER A 105 10.12 13.29 7.19
CA SER A 105 10.18 13.01 8.61
C SER A 105 9.46 14.06 9.47
N ASP A 106 9.17 15.22 8.92
CA ASP A 106 8.48 16.29 9.63
C ASP A 106 7.55 17.03 8.66
N PRO A 107 6.28 16.65 8.60
CA PRO A 107 5.66 15.56 9.35
C PRO A 107 6.03 14.17 8.79
N PRO A 108 5.91 13.14 9.60
CA PRO A 108 6.06 11.78 9.09
C PRO A 108 4.97 11.43 8.11
N CYS A 109 5.24 10.49 7.24
CA CYS A 109 4.27 9.99 6.28
C CYS A 109 3.30 9.03 6.96
N VAL A 110 2.02 9.23 6.76
CA VAL A 110 0.97 8.30 7.17
C VAL A 110 0.32 7.76 5.92
N TRP A 111 0.41 6.45 5.73
CA TRP A 111 -0.10 5.76 4.56
C TRP A 111 -1.29 4.89 4.93
N LEU A 112 -2.25 4.82 4.04
CA LEU A 112 -3.32 3.84 4.09
C LEU A 112 -3.16 2.92 2.88
N ALA A 113 -2.92 1.65 3.12
CA ALA A 113 -2.74 0.67 2.06
C ALA A 113 -3.86 -0.35 2.10
N VAL A 114 -4.44 -0.63 0.95
CA VAL A 114 -5.48 -1.63 0.79
C VAL A 114 -4.94 -2.69 -0.17
N PHE A 115 -4.80 -3.91 0.34
CA PHE A 115 -4.35 -5.03 -0.46
C PHE A 115 -5.53 -5.90 -0.81
N GLY A 116 -5.67 -6.19 -2.09
CA GLY A 116 -6.70 -7.08 -2.57
C GLY A 116 -6.17 -8.47 -2.83
N ALA A 117 -6.97 -9.49 -2.59
CA ALA A 117 -6.68 -10.81 -3.09
C ALA A 117 -7.18 -10.87 -4.53
N GLY A 118 -6.88 -9.82 -5.28
CA GLY A 118 -7.37 -9.72 -6.63
C GLY A 118 -6.63 -10.65 -7.54
N SER A 119 -7.31 -11.64 -8.06
CA SER A 119 -6.91 -12.11 -9.35
C SER A 119 -7.36 -11.06 -10.35
N PRO A 120 -6.67 -10.92 -11.47
CA PRO A 120 -7.06 -9.98 -12.53
C PRO A 120 -8.46 -10.25 -13.09
N GLU A 121 -9.11 -11.23 -12.58
CA GLU A 121 -10.46 -11.63 -12.96
C GLU A 121 -11.56 -10.84 -12.28
N THR A 122 -11.20 -9.86 -11.46
CA THR A 122 -12.14 -8.80 -11.11
C THR A 122 -12.35 -7.93 -12.35
N ALA A 123 -12.82 -8.58 -13.38
CA ALA A 123 -13.06 -7.94 -14.68
C ALA A 123 -14.03 -6.77 -14.60
N GLY A 124 -14.84 -6.73 -13.54
CA GLY A 124 -15.73 -5.61 -13.31
C GLY A 124 -15.02 -4.30 -12.98
N ILE A 125 -13.83 -4.38 -12.41
CA ILE A 125 -13.03 -3.19 -12.09
C ILE A 125 -12.38 -2.64 -13.35
N ASP A 126 -11.90 -3.51 -14.20
CA ASP A 126 -11.30 -3.10 -15.47
C ASP A 126 -12.31 -2.39 -16.37
N LEU A 127 -13.55 -2.85 -16.37
CA LEU A 127 -14.61 -2.21 -17.12
C LEU A 127 -14.90 -0.80 -16.59
N LEU A 128 -14.84 -0.59 -15.30
CA LEU A 128 -15.03 0.72 -14.69
C LEU A 128 -13.90 1.67 -15.06
N GLU A 129 -12.68 1.21 -15.11
CA GLU A 129 -11.54 2.02 -15.51
C GLU A 129 -11.65 2.44 -16.97
N GLU A 130 -12.10 1.56 -17.83
CA GLU A 130 -12.32 1.88 -19.24
C GLU A 130 -13.41 2.96 -19.44
N GLU A 131 -14.45 2.91 -18.64
CA GLU A 131 -15.52 3.90 -18.70
C GLU A 131 -15.07 5.27 -18.16
N MET A 132 -14.10 5.31 -17.29
CA MET A 132 -13.62 6.53 -16.68
C MET A 132 -12.46 7.17 -17.43
N SER A 133 -11.90 6.49 -18.38
CA SER A 133 -10.75 7.00 -19.13
C SER A 133 -11.20 7.83 -20.38
#